data_e587f70d44b1a78f20738b24eb2c9c4d
#
_entry.id   e587f70d44b1a78f20738b24eb2c9c4d
#
_cell.length_a   1.000
_cell.length_b   1.000
_cell.length_c   1.000
_cell.angle_alpha   90.00
_cell.angle_beta   90.00
_cell.angle_gamma   90.00
#
_symmetry.space_group_name_H-M   'P 1'
#
loop_
_entity.id
_entity.type
_entity.pdbx_description
1 polymer ?
#
loop_
_entity_poly.entity_id
_entity_poly.type
_entity_poly.pdbx_seq_one_letter_code
_entity_poly.pdbx_strand_id
1 'polypeptide(L)'
;MTFIPPDVPEKIDDAVRNTLRTSVARFTVARSPLLGIFTVVNDNGVLLPPLVLEEEVRLFKALGLNVDIINTKYTAISNLILAGNKVALVSPLLEPSARKVVADVLGVEVIVDTIAGNPLVGALAVLNSRGLLVAPEATDDDLKKLSEYFKVRVDVGTVNRGKSFLRGGIVVNDNGALVGDETAGPELMRMQQVLG
;
A
#
# COMPACT_ATOMS: atom_id res chain seq x y z
N MET A 1 0.64 11.75 -6.35
CA MET A 1 2.12 11.77 -6.37
C MET A 1 2.63 10.38 -6.10
N THR A 2 3.74 9.96 -6.71
CA THR A 2 4.41 8.67 -6.47
C THR A 2 5.80 8.92 -5.88
N PHE A 3 6.10 8.24 -4.78
CA PHE A 3 7.42 8.29 -4.16
C PHE A 3 8.28 7.14 -4.66
N ILE A 4 9.48 7.45 -5.12
CA ILE A 4 10.47 6.47 -5.58
C ILE A 4 11.83 6.71 -4.91
N PRO A 5 12.67 5.68 -4.76
CA PRO A 5 14.02 5.84 -4.23
C PRO A 5 14.90 6.70 -5.16
N PRO A 6 15.94 7.39 -4.62
CA PRO A 6 16.84 8.22 -5.42
C PRO A 6 17.69 7.46 -6.44
N ASP A 7 17.98 6.19 -6.16
CA ASP A 7 18.82 5.30 -6.96
C ASP A 7 18.10 4.61 -8.13
N VAL A 8 16.78 4.79 -8.24
CA VAL A 8 16.00 4.24 -9.36
C VAL A 8 16.33 4.99 -10.65
N PRO A 9 16.58 4.27 -11.78
CA PRO A 9 16.88 4.89 -13.07
C PRO A 9 15.78 5.84 -13.54
N GLU A 10 16.16 6.95 -14.20
CA GLU A 10 15.21 8.00 -14.70
C GLU A 10 14.14 7.45 -15.64
N LYS A 11 14.42 6.39 -16.40
CA LYS A 11 13.44 5.74 -17.28
C LYS A 11 12.18 5.25 -16.53
N ILE A 12 12.28 5.02 -15.23
CA ILE A 12 11.16 4.62 -14.38
C ILE A 12 10.24 5.81 -14.10
N ASP A 13 10.76 7.03 -14.08
CA ASP A 13 9.95 8.24 -13.92
C ASP A 13 8.92 8.35 -15.05
N ASP A 14 9.34 8.07 -16.29
CA ASP A 14 8.44 8.07 -17.45
C ASP A 14 7.39 6.97 -17.35
N ALA A 15 7.78 5.77 -16.93
CA ALA A 15 6.83 4.69 -16.71
C ALA A 15 5.80 5.05 -15.64
N VAL A 16 6.22 5.65 -14.51
CA VAL A 16 5.33 6.13 -13.46
C VAL A 16 4.39 7.22 -13.98
N ARG A 17 4.92 8.25 -14.64
CA ARG A 17 4.12 9.36 -15.18
C ARG A 17 3.09 8.91 -16.21
N ASN A 18 3.48 8.01 -17.12
CA ASN A 18 2.61 7.53 -18.19
C ASN A 18 1.56 6.54 -17.70
N THR A 19 1.91 5.65 -16.77
CA THR A 19 1.02 4.59 -16.28
C THR A 19 0.16 5.05 -15.11
N LEU A 20 0.79 5.63 -14.07
CA LEU A 20 0.07 6.05 -12.86
C LEU A 20 -0.47 7.48 -12.96
N ARG A 21 -0.06 8.25 -13.98
CA ARG A 21 -0.45 9.66 -14.20
C ARG A 21 -0.23 10.54 -12.99
N THR A 22 0.88 10.33 -12.29
CA THR A 22 1.27 11.09 -11.10
C THR A 22 2.61 11.80 -11.29
N SER A 23 2.82 12.86 -10.51
CA SER A 23 4.15 13.43 -10.34
C SER A 23 5.04 12.45 -9.55
N VAL A 24 6.34 12.51 -9.80
CA VAL A 24 7.36 11.70 -9.14
C VAL A 24 8.11 12.56 -8.14
N ALA A 25 8.34 12.03 -6.96
CA ALA A 25 9.21 12.61 -5.94
C ALA A 25 10.17 11.55 -5.38
N ARG A 26 11.44 11.94 -5.21
CA ARG A 26 12.50 11.02 -4.79
C ARG A 26 12.79 11.18 -3.30
N PHE A 27 12.64 10.08 -2.56
CA PHE A 27 12.78 10.05 -1.11
C PHE A 27 13.49 8.79 -0.62
N THR A 28 13.95 8.87 0.62
CA THR A 28 14.31 7.72 1.47
C THR A 28 13.49 7.77 2.75
N VAL A 29 13.44 6.66 3.46
CA VAL A 29 12.95 6.59 4.85
C VAL A 29 14.00 5.87 5.66
N ALA A 30 14.52 6.50 6.71
CA ALA A 30 15.69 6.02 7.47
C ALA A 30 16.92 5.77 6.57
N ARG A 31 17.13 6.62 5.55
CA ARG A 31 18.16 6.45 4.52
C ARG A 31 18.05 5.16 3.71
N SER A 32 16.93 4.48 3.78
CA SER A 32 16.65 3.26 3.04
C SER A 32 15.83 3.55 1.78
N PRO A 33 16.10 2.85 0.66
CA PRO A 33 15.29 2.93 -0.55
C PRO A 33 13.95 2.16 -0.45
N LEU A 34 13.71 1.41 0.63
CA LEU A 34 12.57 0.52 0.79
C LEU A 34 11.28 1.26 1.17
N LEU A 35 10.90 2.28 0.39
CA LEU A 35 9.72 3.11 0.66
C LEU A 35 8.43 2.30 0.80
N GLY A 36 8.26 1.28 -0.04
CA GLY A 36 7.03 0.48 -0.09
C GLY A 36 6.71 -0.30 1.17
N ILE A 37 7.70 -0.59 2.03
CA ILE A 37 7.47 -1.27 3.32
C ILE A 37 7.40 -0.31 4.50
N PHE A 38 7.99 0.88 4.36
CA PHE A 38 8.09 1.87 5.42
C PHE A 38 6.97 2.92 5.38
N THR A 39 6.36 3.19 4.23
CA THR A 39 5.35 4.23 4.10
C THR A 39 3.95 3.67 3.85
N VAL A 40 2.95 4.28 4.47
CA VAL A 40 1.55 4.08 4.12
C VAL A 40 0.99 5.40 3.61
N VAL A 41 0.40 5.38 2.43
CA VAL A 41 -0.02 6.60 1.72
C VAL A 41 -1.42 6.40 1.15
N ASN A 42 -2.24 7.44 1.28
CA ASN A 42 -3.48 7.62 0.52
C ASN A 42 -3.58 9.08 0.04
N ASP A 43 -4.72 9.49 -0.51
CA ASP A 43 -4.91 10.86 -0.99
C ASP A 43 -4.93 11.91 0.13
N ASN A 44 -5.15 11.51 1.37
CA ASN A 44 -5.27 12.41 2.52
C ASN A 44 -3.95 12.61 3.27
N GLY A 45 -3.06 11.60 3.29
CA GLY A 45 -1.85 11.71 4.09
C GLY A 45 -0.83 10.59 3.92
N VAL A 46 0.25 10.73 4.67
CA VAL A 46 1.40 9.82 4.70
C VAL A 46 1.72 9.45 6.15
N LEU A 47 1.76 8.17 6.42
CA LEU A 47 2.29 7.63 7.70
C LEU A 47 3.72 7.16 7.52
N LEU A 48 4.56 7.54 8.46
CA LEU A 48 5.97 7.19 8.52
C LEU A 48 6.27 6.35 9.76
N PRO A 49 7.26 5.43 9.69
CA PRO A 49 7.62 4.58 10.81
C PRO A 49 8.45 5.33 11.87
N PRO A 50 8.60 4.78 13.08
CA PRO A 50 9.35 5.44 14.17
C PRO A 50 10.83 5.72 13.86
N LEU A 51 11.40 4.98 12.90
CA LEU A 51 12.83 5.08 12.52
C LEU A 51 13.11 6.18 11.48
N VAL A 52 12.08 6.89 11.00
CA VAL A 52 12.23 7.99 10.05
C VAL A 52 13.04 9.14 10.66
N LEU A 53 13.89 9.79 9.86
CA LEU A 53 14.69 10.91 10.31
C LEU A 53 13.86 12.22 10.25
N GLU A 54 14.13 13.17 11.17
CA GLU A 54 13.43 14.45 11.17
C GLU A 54 13.57 15.21 9.85
N GLU A 55 14.74 15.15 9.23
CA GLU A 55 15.00 15.77 7.93
C GLU A 55 14.11 15.18 6.82
N GLU A 56 13.88 13.85 6.83
CA GLU A 56 12.98 13.16 5.90
C GLU A 56 11.52 13.57 6.12
N VAL A 57 11.08 13.65 7.38
CA VAL A 57 9.72 14.14 7.73
C VAL A 57 9.50 15.57 7.21
N ARG A 58 10.49 16.44 7.35
CA ARG A 58 10.40 17.81 6.83
C ARG A 58 10.24 17.85 5.32
N LEU A 59 10.92 16.97 4.59
CA LEU A 59 10.79 16.86 3.13
C LEU A 59 9.38 16.41 2.73
N PHE A 60 8.80 15.41 3.38
CA PHE A 60 7.41 15.00 3.13
C PHE A 60 6.42 16.15 3.43
N LYS A 61 6.59 16.85 4.55
CA LYS A 61 5.75 18.01 4.91
C LYS A 61 5.87 19.17 3.94
N ALA A 62 7.06 19.39 3.38
CA ALA A 62 7.30 20.45 2.39
C ALA A 62 6.50 20.27 1.08
N LEU A 63 6.00 19.04 0.82
CA LEU A 63 5.09 18.75 -0.30
C LEU A 63 3.63 19.16 -0.03
N GLY A 64 3.33 19.71 1.15
CA GLY A 64 1.96 20.07 1.56
C GLY A 64 1.09 18.89 1.97
N LEU A 65 1.70 17.73 2.25
CA LEU A 65 1.00 16.53 2.67
C LEU A 65 0.71 16.52 4.17
N ASN A 66 -0.38 15.90 4.57
CA ASN A 66 -0.61 15.55 5.97
C ASN A 66 0.32 14.38 6.33
N VAL A 67 1.26 14.59 7.24
CA VAL A 67 2.33 13.63 7.54
C VAL A 67 2.48 13.49 9.05
N ASP A 68 2.47 12.26 9.54
CA ASP A 68 2.79 11.96 10.93
C ASP A 68 3.56 10.64 11.08
N ILE A 69 4.17 10.47 12.24
CA ILE A 69 4.91 9.27 12.62
C ILE A 69 4.02 8.40 13.48
N ILE A 70 3.84 7.14 13.06
CA ILE A 70 3.10 6.18 13.85
C ILE A 70 3.99 5.63 15.00
N ASN A 71 3.53 5.81 16.23
CA ASN A 71 4.26 5.28 17.38
C ASN A 71 3.91 3.81 17.60
N THR A 72 4.81 2.94 17.18
CA THR A 72 4.71 1.48 17.30
C THR A 72 6.09 0.85 17.36
N LYS A 73 6.19 -0.38 17.87
CA LYS A 73 7.44 -1.15 17.83
C LYS A 73 7.78 -1.69 16.44
N TYR A 74 6.85 -1.66 15.51
CA TYR A 74 7.02 -2.18 14.16
C TYR A 74 7.56 -1.09 13.23
N THR A 75 8.52 -1.44 12.38
CA THR A 75 9.13 -0.52 11.43
C THR A 75 8.56 -0.67 10.02
N ALA A 76 8.27 -1.89 9.59
CA ALA A 76 7.65 -2.20 8.30
C ALA A 76 6.12 -1.99 8.35
N ILE A 77 5.69 -0.77 8.64
CA ILE A 77 4.28 -0.44 8.92
C ILE A 77 3.34 -0.70 7.75
N SER A 78 3.86 -0.60 6.52
CA SER A 78 3.07 -0.85 5.33
C SER A 78 2.63 -2.31 5.19
N ASN A 79 3.36 -3.27 5.79
CA ASN A 79 2.94 -4.66 5.83
C ASN A 79 1.72 -4.88 6.76
N LEU A 80 1.49 -3.96 7.69
CA LEU A 80 0.45 -4.06 8.73
C LEU A 80 -0.79 -3.22 8.41
N ILE A 81 -0.78 -2.41 7.35
CA ILE A 81 -1.85 -1.48 7.03
C ILE A 81 -2.16 -1.54 5.53
N LEU A 82 -3.38 -1.91 5.18
CA LEU A 82 -3.93 -1.80 3.84
C LEU A 82 -4.85 -0.58 3.80
N ALA A 83 -4.38 0.52 3.23
CA ALA A 83 -5.08 1.79 3.23
C ALA A 83 -5.79 2.06 1.91
N GLY A 84 -7.10 2.31 1.97
CA GLY A 84 -7.87 3.01 0.96
C GLY A 84 -8.07 4.48 1.33
N ASN A 85 -8.95 5.18 0.60
CA ASN A 85 -9.26 6.59 0.86
C ASN A 85 -10.41 6.80 1.87
N LYS A 86 -11.13 5.74 2.23
CA LYS A 86 -12.25 5.78 3.18
C LYS A 86 -12.07 4.80 4.33
N VAL A 87 -11.45 3.67 4.07
CA VAL A 87 -11.26 2.58 5.02
C VAL A 87 -9.81 2.11 4.98
N ALA A 88 -9.25 1.78 6.12
CA ALA A 88 -8.00 1.04 6.25
C ALA A 88 -8.23 -0.25 7.04
N LEU A 89 -7.77 -1.38 6.49
CA LEU A 89 -7.64 -2.63 7.23
C LEU A 89 -6.29 -2.63 7.93
N VAL A 90 -6.33 -2.77 9.23
CA VAL A 90 -5.15 -2.65 10.10
C VAL A 90 -4.94 -3.95 10.85
N SER A 91 -3.71 -4.40 10.88
CA SER A 91 -3.27 -5.58 11.62
C SER A 91 -3.64 -5.50 13.11
N PRO A 92 -4.12 -6.60 13.73
CA PRO A 92 -4.30 -6.67 15.17
C PRO A 92 -3.00 -6.50 15.97
N LEU A 93 -1.84 -6.62 15.33
CA LEU A 93 -0.53 -6.40 15.95
C LEU A 93 -0.28 -4.93 16.32
N LEU A 94 -0.93 -3.97 15.61
CA LEU A 94 -0.77 -2.55 15.94
C LEU A 94 -1.53 -2.17 17.22
N GLU A 95 -0.88 -1.38 18.06
CA GLU A 95 -1.41 -0.87 19.31
C GLU A 95 -2.63 0.05 19.06
N PRO A 96 -3.62 0.13 19.99
CA PRO A 96 -4.78 1.01 19.82
C PRO A 96 -4.44 2.47 19.57
N SER A 97 -3.38 3.00 20.22
CA SER A 97 -2.89 4.37 19.97
C SER A 97 -2.39 4.57 18.54
N ALA A 98 -1.68 3.58 18.00
CA ALA A 98 -1.20 3.60 16.62
C ALA A 98 -2.37 3.59 15.61
N ARG A 99 -3.41 2.80 15.87
CA ARG A 99 -4.62 2.74 15.03
C ARG A 99 -5.34 4.10 14.94
N LYS A 100 -5.35 4.85 16.07
CA LYS A 100 -5.91 6.21 16.07
C LYS A 100 -5.12 7.15 15.14
N VAL A 101 -3.78 7.09 15.17
CA VAL A 101 -2.94 7.87 14.25
C VAL A 101 -3.23 7.51 12.79
N VAL A 102 -3.45 6.22 12.48
CA VAL A 102 -3.88 5.79 11.14
C VAL A 102 -5.17 6.48 10.72
N ALA A 103 -6.20 6.47 11.57
CA ALA A 103 -7.48 7.11 11.28
C ALA A 103 -7.32 8.62 11.07
N ASP A 104 -6.60 9.30 11.96
CA ASP A 104 -6.46 10.76 11.96
C ASP A 104 -5.65 11.27 10.75
N VAL A 105 -4.52 10.60 10.42
CA VAL A 105 -3.62 11.03 9.34
C VAL A 105 -4.18 10.70 7.97
N LEU A 106 -4.69 9.49 7.79
CA LEU A 106 -5.20 9.03 6.51
C LEU A 106 -6.68 9.40 6.29
N GLY A 107 -7.36 9.96 7.28
CA GLY A 107 -8.77 10.36 7.19
C GLY A 107 -9.72 9.19 6.90
N VAL A 108 -9.49 8.03 7.54
CA VAL A 108 -10.16 6.76 7.23
C VAL A 108 -10.83 6.14 8.45
N GLU A 109 -11.86 5.34 8.18
CA GLU A 109 -12.36 4.37 9.15
C GLU A 109 -11.33 3.23 9.29
N VAL A 110 -11.00 2.85 10.52
CA VAL A 110 -10.05 1.77 10.80
C VAL A 110 -10.80 0.50 11.17
N ILE A 111 -10.58 -0.55 10.41
CA ILE A 111 -11.05 -1.91 10.68
C ILE A 111 -9.85 -2.76 11.09
N VAL A 112 -10.01 -3.55 12.16
CA VAL A 112 -8.93 -4.42 12.67
C VAL A 112 -9.28 -5.86 12.35
N ASP A 113 -8.53 -6.48 11.46
CA ASP A 113 -8.73 -7.87 11.07
C ASP A 113 -7.43 -8.45 10.46
N THR A 114 -7.49 -9.70 10.03
CA THR A 114 -6.45 -10.44 9.33
C THR A 114 -6.93 -10.84 7.93
N ILE A 115 -6.02 -11.29 7.06
CA ILE A 115 -6.35 -11.94 5.79
C ILE A 115 -5.84 -13.38 5.88
N ALA A 116 -6.70 -14.37 5.71
CA ALA A 116 -6.37 -15.79 5.87
C ALA A 116 -5.69 -16.10 7.23
N GLY A 117 -6.11 -15.41 8.30
CA GLY A 117 -5.46 -15.50 9.61
C GLY A 117 -4.08 -14.85 9.72
N ASN A 118 -3.57 -14.28 8.64
CA ASN A 118 -2.26 -13.63 8.61
C ASN A 118 -2.39 -12.12 8.95
N PRO A 119 -1.59 -11.61 9.92
CA PRO A 119 -1.65 -10.21 10.33
C PRO A 119 -0.96 -9.24 9.38
N LEU A 120 -0.25 -9.70 8.34
CA LEU A 120 0.46 -8.86 7.36
C LEU A 120 -0.48 -8.35 6.26
N VAL A 121 -1.60 -7.80 6.63
CA VAL A 121 -2.71 -7.42 5.74
C VAL A 121 -2.29 -6.49 4.60
N GLY A 122 -1.36 -5.57 4.86
CA GLY A 122 -0.86 -4.63 3.87
C GLY A 122 0.09 -5.26 2.84
N ALA A 123 0.75 -6.37 3.17
CA ALA A 123 1.61 -7.10 2.24
C ALA A 123 0.82 -8.03 1.32
N LEU A 124 -0.31 -8.57 1.80
CA LEU A 124 -1.11 -9.59 1.14
C LEU A 124 -2.15 -9.04 0.15
N ALA A 125 -2.33 -7.72 0.10
CA ALA A 125 -3.37 -7.13 -0.73
C ALA A 125 -2.94 -5.81 -1.34
N VAL A 126 -3.55 -5.49 -2.49
CA VAL A 126 -3.46 -4.18 -3.15
C VAL A 126 -4.84 -3.75 -3.62
N LEU A 127 -5.13 -2.46 -3.54
CA LEU A 127 -6.44 -1.91 -3.92
C LEU A 127 -6.33 -0.59 -4.67
N ASN A 128 -7.37 -0.31 -5.41
CA ASN A 128 -7.70 1.02 -5.93
C ASN A 128 -9.21 1.28 -5.73
N SER A 129 -9.78 2.30 -6.35
CA SER A 129 -11.21 2.61 -6.18
C SER A 129 -12.16 1.59 -6.82
N ARG A 130 -11.67 0.71 -7.72
CA ARG A 130 -12.47 -0.27 -8.47
C ARG A 130 -12.45 -1.66 -7.87
N GLY A 131 -11.32 -2.05 -7.26
CA GLY A 131 -11.17 -3.41 -6.77
C GLY A 131 -10.04 -3.60 -5.78
N LEU A 132 -10.05 -4.76 -5.17
CA LEU A 132 -9.05 -5.25 -4.24
C LEU A 132 -8.58 -6.63 -4.69
N LEU A 133 -7.31 -6.74 -5.01
CA LEU A 133 -6.65 -8.00 -5.28
C LEU A 133 -5.98 -8.49 -3.99
N VAL A 134 -6.27 -9.74 -3.60
CA VAL A 134 -5.77 -10.33 -2.35
C VAL A 134 -5.02 -11.63 -2.63
N ALA A 135 -4.12 -12.00 -1.73
CA ALA A 135 -3.35 -13.23 -1.79
C ALA A 135 -4.23 -14.48 -1.94
N PRO A 136 -3.80 -15.50 -2.69
CA PRO A 136 -4.63 -16.69 -3.02
C PRO A 136 -4.97 -17.57 -1.81
N GLU A 137 -4.33 -17.36 -0.68
CA GLU A 137 -4.64 -18.03 0.60
C GLU A 137 -5.94 -17.49 1.24
N ALA A 138 -6.47 -16.36 0.76
CA ALA A 138 -7.73 -15.80 1.28
C ALA A 138 -8.91 -16.74 1.00
N THR A 139 -9.71 -16.96 2.02
CA THR A 139 -10.93 -17.78 1.95
C THR A 139 -12.10 -17.00 1.34
N ASP A 140 -13.15 -17.70 0.92
CA ASP A 140 -14.38 -17.06 0.45
C ASP A 140 -14.98 -16.11 1.51
N ASP A 141 -14.84 -16.44 2.81
CA ASP A 141 -15.28 -15.58 3.91
C ASP A 141 -14.41 -14.32 4.00
N ASP A 142 -13.09 -14.43 3.81
CA ASP A 142 -12.21 -13.26 3.73
C ASP A 142 -12.60 -12.35 2.55
N LEU A 143 -12.86 -12.92 1.37
CA LEU A 143 -13.27 -12.15 0.19
C LEU A 143 -14.56 -11.39 0.45
N LYS A 144 -15.53 -12.05 1.07
CA LYS A 144 -16.81 -11.42 1.42
C LYS A 144 -16.63 -10.28 2.42
N LYS A 145 -15.90 -10.49 3.51
CA LYS A 145 -15.60 -9.46 4.51
C LYS A 145 -14.87 -8.28 3.89
N LEU A 146 -13.82 -8.52 3.10
CA LEU A 146 -13.05 -7.46 2.43
C LEU A 146 -13.94 -6.65 1.47
N SER A 147 -14.85 -7.31 0.73
CA SER A 147 -15.82 -6.62 -0.11
C SER A 147 -16.79 -5.75 0.69
N GLU A 148 -17.21 -6.23 1.87
CA GLU A 148 -18.05 -5.45 2.79
C GLU A 148 -17.32 -4.26 3.40
N TYR A 149 -16.02 -4.39 3.73
CA TYR A 149 -15.21 -3.32 4.28
C TYR A 149 -14.92 -2.21 3.26
N PHE A 150 -14.39 -2.59 2.12
CA PHE A 150 -13.91 -1.63 1.12
C PHE A 150 -14.97 -1.19 0.10
N LYS A 151 -16.11 -1.91 0.02
CA LYS A 151 -17.21 -1.65 -0.94
C LYS A 151 -16.75 -1.70 -2.40
N VAL A 152 -15.82 -2.60 -2.70
CA VAL A 152 -15.29 -2.86 -4.04
C VAL A 152 -15.34 -4.35 -4.37
N ARG A 153 -15.13 -4.67 -5.64
CA ARG A 153 -14.90 -6.07 -6.05
C ARG A 153 -13.62 -6.59 -5.41
N VAL A 154 -13.67 -7.82 -4.91
CA VAL A 154 -12.51 -8.52 -4.33
C VAL A 154 -12.31 -9.84 -5.06
N ASP A 155 -11.07 -10.15 -5.40
CA ASP A 155 -10.72 -11.45 -5.97
C ASP A 155 -9.27 -11.80 -5.63
N VAL A 156 -8.90 -13.07 -5.75
CA VAL A 156 -7.56 -13.56 -5.46
C VAL A 156 -6.64 -13.42 -6.68
N GLY A 157 -5.34 -13.26 -6.41
CA GLY A 157 -4.33 -13.26 -7.45
C GLY A 157 -2.92 -13.35 -6.90
N THR A 158 -1.97 -13.47 -7.82
CA THR A 158 -0.53 -13.54 -7.53
C THR A 158 0.23 -12.55 -8.40
N VAL A 159 1.51 -12.38 -8.12
CA VAL A 159 2.46 -11.56 -8.89
C VAL A 159 3.78 -12.31 -9.02
N ASN A 160 4.60 -11.99 -10.03
CA ASN A 160 5.93 -12.55 -10.19
C ASN A 160 5.96 -14.09 -10.07
N ARG A 161 5.16 -14.77 -10.92
CA ARG A 161 5.07 -16.23 -10.99
C ARG A 161 4.62 -16.90 -9.70
N GLY A 162 3.48 -16.45 -9.16
CA GLY A 162 2.82 -17.11 -8.03
C GLY A 162 3.19 -16.56 -6.65
N LYS A 163 3.82 -15.39 -6.55
CA LYS A 163 4.08 -14.76 -5.26
C LYS A 163 2.80 -14.19 -4.65
N SER A 164 2.56 -14.53 -3.37
CA SER A 164 1.37 -14.12 -2.61
C SER A 164 1.51 -12.74 -1.97
N PHE A 165 2.72 -12.27 -1.72
CA PHE A 165 2.96 -10.93 -1.16
C PHE A 165 2.83 -9.88 -2.27
N LEU A 166 1.58 -9.53 -2.60
CA LEU A 166 1.23 -8.72 -3.76
C LEU A 166 1.88 -7.34 -3.75
N ARG A 167 1.94 -6.69 -2.59
CA ARG A 167 2.50 -5.35 -2.47
C ARG A 167 4.00 -5.28 -2.81
N GLY A 168 4.71 -6.39 -2.69
CA GLY A 168 6.12 -6.48 -3.10
C GLY A 168 6.35 -6.46 -4.61
N GLY A 169 5.31 -6.64 -5.41
CA GLY A 169 5.40 -6.71 -6.86
C GLY A 169 4.39 -5.86 -7.63
N ILE A 170 3.54 -5.07 -6.93
CA ILE A 170 2.51 -4.25 -7.59
C ILE A 170 2.46 -2.86 -6.96
N VAL A 171 2.48 -1.82 -7.81
CA VAL A 171 2.11 -0.46 -7.44
C VAL A 171 0.93 -0.06 -8.33
N VAL A 172 -0.20 0.32 -7.73
CA VAL A 172 -1.46 0.56 -8.44
C VAL A 172 -2.14 1.83 -7.94
N ASN A 173 -2.82 2.50 -8.86
CA ASN A 173 -3.84 3.51 -8.59
C ASN A 173 -5.00 3.37 -9.59
N ASP A 174 -5.89 4.36 -9.65
CA ASP A 174 -7.05 4.32 -10.56
C ASP A 174 -6.69 4.52 -12.04
N ASN A 175 -5.48 4.92 -12.36
CA ASN A 175 -5.04 5.14 -13.74
C ASN A 175 -4.32 3.94 -14.34
N GLY A 176 -3.71 3.09 -13.50
CA GLY A 176 -2.97 1.93 -13.97
C GLY A 176 -2.16 1.24 -12.88
N ALA A 177 -1.41 0.22 -13.29
CA ALA A 177 -0.53 -0.56 -12.42
C ALA A 177 0.86 -0.74 -13.02
N LEU A 178 1.88 -0.66 -12.18
CA LEU A 178 3.23 -1.12 -12.45
C LEU A 178 3.44 -2.43 -11.71
N VAL A 179 3.94 -3.44 -12.40
CA VAL A 179 4.12 -4.78 -11.86
C VAL A 179 5.54 -5.27 -12.07
N GLY A 180 5.97 -6.23 -11.26
CA GLY A 180 7.27 -6.86 -11.43
C GLY A 180 7.37 -7.58 -12.78
N ASP A 181 8.56 -7.60 -13.38
CA ASP A 181 8.85 -8.09 -14.72
C ASP A 181 8.69 -9.61 -14.90
N GLU A 182 8.67 -10.36 -13.80
CA GLU A 182 8.39 -11.80 -13.82
C GLU A 182 6.88 -12.13 -13.81
N THR A 183 6.00 -11.10 -13.74
CA THR A 183 4.54 -11.32 -13.68
C THR A 183 4.04 -11.92 -15.00
N ALA A 184 3.38 -13.07 -14.90
CA ALA A 184 2.93 -13.84 -16.06
C ALA A 184 1.61 -13.31 -16.66
N GLY A 185 1.34 -13.63 -17.93
CA GLY A 185 0.13 -13.21 -18.64
C GLY A 185 -1.18 -13.49 -17.89
N PRO A 186 -1.41 -14.70 -17.36
CA PRO A 186 -2.60 -14.99 -16.55
C PRO A 186 -2.74 -14.12 -15.30
N GLU A 187 -1.64 -13.79 -14.63
CA GLU A 187 -1.62 -12.88 -13.47
C GLU A 187 -2.04 -11.45 -13.90
N LEU A 188 -1.48 -10.96 -15.01
CA LEU A 188 -1.85 -9.65 -15.58
C LEU A 188 -3.33 -9.59 -15.95
N MET A 189 -3.87 -10.65 -16.55
CA MET A 189 -5.31 -10.73 -16.87
C MET A 189 -6.18 -10.66 -15.61
N ARG A 190 -5.79 -11.35 -14.55
CA ARG A 190 -6.50 -11.31 -13.27
C ARG A 190 -6.46 -9.91 -12.65
N MET A 191 -5.29 -9.26 -12.65
CA MET A 191 -5.13 -7.89 -12.17
C MET A 191 -6.03 -6.92 -12.96
N GLN A 192 -6.05 -7.03 -14.28
CA GLN A 192 -6.91 -6.21 -15.15
C GLN A 192 -8.39 -6.42 -14.85
N GLN A 193 -8.83 -7.65 -14.56
CA GLN A 193 -10.22 -7.95 -14.22
C GLN A 193 -10.64 -7.33 -12.89
N VAL A 194 -9.73 -7.22 -11.92
CA VAL A 194 -10.04 -6.75 -10.56
C VAL A 194 -9.81 -5.26 -10.42
N LEU A 195 -8.68 -4.76 -10.92
CA LEU A 195 -8.16 -3.40 -10.68
C LEU A 195 -8.34 -2.46 -11.89
N GLY A 196 -8.65 -3.00 -13.06
CA GLY A 196 -8.74 -2.26 -14.34
C GLY A 196 -10.05 -1.53 -14.63
#